data_68694d5f92beee5d6213d091c5bd3baf
#
_entry.id   68694d5f92beee5d6213d091c5bd3baf
#
_cell.length_a   1.000
_cell.length_b   1.000
_cell.length_c   1.000
_cell.angle_alpha   90.00
_cell.angle_beta   90.00
_cell.angle_gamma   90.00
#
_symmetry.space_group_name_H-M   'P 1'
#
loop_
_entity.id
_entity.type
_entity.pdbx_description
1 polymer ?
#
loop_
_entity_poly.entity_id
_entity_poly.type
_entity_poly.pdbx_seq_one_letter_code
_entity_poly.pdbx_strand_id
1 'polypeptide(L)'
;MVFTIEQIELAHSKVKSGAEFPKYIEEIKEAGVTKFETWVKDSHTRYFGKDHFKIKSKSMYTDLSISGDVKKNRFENYLKIHQKGETDYLSFCKHCAETGIEKWIVDLEKMTCTYYDKNENEVLVEIVPSA
;
A
#
# COMPACT_ATOMS: atom_id res chain seq x y z
N MET A 1 16.99 15.16 1.80
CA MET A 1 17.16 14.18 0.71
C MET A 1 15.83 14.06 -0.04
N VAL A 2 15.87 14.15 -1.36
CA VAL A 2 14.69 13.98 -2.21
C VAL A 2 14.81 12.66 -2.97
N PHE A 3 13.67 12.10 -3.36
CA PHE A 3 13.59 10.85 -4.11
C PHE A 3 12.76 11.06 -5.37
N THR A 4 12.87 10.15 -6.33
CA THR A 4 12.15 10.22 -7.59
C THR A 4 11.19 9.04 -7.72
N ILE A 5 10.16 9.19 -8.57
CA ILE A 5 9.25 8.09 -8.88
C ILE A 5 10.04 6.91 -9.47
N GLU A 6 11.04 7.19 -10.31
CA GLU A 6 11.85 6.15 -10.93
C GLU A 6 12.60 5.31 -9.89
N GLN A 7 13.13 5.93 -8.84
CA GLN A 7 13.78 5.21 -7.75
C GLN A 7 12.80 4.27 -7.05
N ILE A 8 11.58 4.75 -6.78
CA ILE A 8 10.55 3.95 -6.11
C ILE A 8 10.08 2.82 -7.01
N GLU A 9 9.84 3.09 -8.29
CA GLU A 9 9.41 2.06 -9.25
C GLU A 9 10.46 0.97 -9.41
N LEU A 10 11.75 1.35 -9.44
CA LEU A 10 12.83 0.38 -9.52
C LEU A 10 12.85 -0.54 -8.28
N ALA A 11 12.70 0.02 -7.09
CA ALA A 11 12.63 -0.76 -5.86
C ALA A 11 11.39 -1.67 -5.88
N HIS A 12 10.25 -1.15 -6.30
CA HIS A 12 9.00 -1.90 -6.35
C HIS A 12 9.04 -3.03 -7.38
N SER A 13 9.80 -2.86 -8.46
CA SER A 13 9.93 -3.89 -9.50
C SER A 13 10.53 -5.20 -8.98
N LYS A 14 11.22 -5.15 -7.85
CA LYS A 14 11.82 -6.32 -7.20
C LYS A 14 10.84 -7.08 -6.31
N VAL A 15 9.67 -6.50 -6.06
CA VAL A 15 8.65 -7.12 -5.19
C VAL A 15 7.80 -8.05 -6.03
N LYS A 16 7.90 -9.35 -5.79
CA LYS A 16 7.14 -10.39 -6.50
C LYS A 16 5.98 -10.90 -5.65
N SER A 17 6.07 -10.76 -4.33
CA SER A 17 5.04 -11.22 -3.40
C SER A 17 5.10 -10.38 -2.13
N GLY A 18 4.14 -10.59 -1.24
CA GLY A 18 4.10 -9.91 0.05
C GLY A 18 5.31 -10.20 0.93
N ALA A 19 6.00 -11.34 0.70
CA ALA A 19 7.20 -11.68 1.49
C ALA A 19 8.35 -10.71 1.27
N GLU A 20 8.39 -10.01 0.13
CA GLU A 20 9.45 -9.09 -0.22
C GLU A 20 9.12 -7.65 0.16
N PHE A 21 7.92 -7.40 0.65
CA PHE A 21 7.45 -6.07 1.01
C PHE A 21 8.33 -5.40 2.08
N PRO A 22 8.74 -6.07 3.17
CA PRO A 22 9.59 -5.42 4.19
C PRO A 22 10.89 -4.87 3.64
N LYS A 23 11.53 -5.59 2.71
CA LYS A 23 12.77 -5.13 2.09
C LYS A 23 12.53 -3.89 1.22
N TYR A 24 11.42 -3.89 0.47
CA TYR A 24 11.00 -2.74 -0.33
C TYR A 24 10.81 -1.50 0.55
N ILE A 25 10.14 -1.66 1.68
CA ILE A 25 9.91 -0.57 2.63
C ILE A 25 11.24 0.00 3.13
N GLU A 26 12.21 -0.84 3.44
CA GLU A 26 13.53 -0.37 3.88
C GLU A 26 14.24 0.41 2.78
N GLU A 27 14.18 -0.05 1.53
CA GLU A 27 14.82 0.64 0.40
C GLU A 27 14.26 2.04 0.21
N ILE A 28 12.93 2.20 0.20
CA ILE A 28 12.32 3.53 -0.01
C ILE A 28 12.49 4.43 1.20
N LYS A 29 12.56 3.86 2.40
CA LYS A 29 12.86 4.63 3.61
C LYS A 29 14.26 5.23 3.53
N GLU A 30 15.25 4.44 3.10
CA GLU A 30 16.61 4.92 2.89
C GLU A 30 16.67 6.01 1.81
N ALA A 31 15.82 5.92 0.80
CA ALA A 31 15.74 6.94 -0.25
C ALA A 31 15.14 8.26 0.25
N GLY A 32 14.45 8.25 1.40
CA GLY A 32 13.90 9.45 2.00
C GLY A 32 12.38 9.47 2.15
N VAL A 33 11.69 8.40 1.82
CA VAL A 33 10.23 8.32 1.99
C VAL A 33 9.87 8.18 3.46
N THR A 34 9.00 9.06 3.96
CA THR A 34 8.54 9.03 5.36
C THR A 34 7.19 8.33 5.49
N LYS A 35 6.33 8.43 4.47
CA LYS A 35 5.08 7.68 4.39
C LYS A 35 4.58 7.66 2.94
N PHE A 36 3.67 6.74 2.64
CA PHE A 36 2.96 6.78 1.38
C PHE A 36 1.50 6.34 1.56
N GLU A 37 0.66 6.79 0.64
CA GLU A 37 -0.77 6.55 0.66
C GLU A 37 -1.18 6.01 -0.70
N THR A 38 -1.73 4.80 -0.72
CA THR A 38 -2.17 4.13 -1.96
C THR A 38 -3.69 4.06 -2.01
N TRP A 39 -4.26 4.51 -3.11
CA TRP A 39 -5.70 4.47 -3.36
C TRP A 39 -6.04 3.23 -4.18
N VAL A 40 -6.94 2.40 -3.66
CA VAL A 40 -7.28 1.10 -4.26
C VAL A 40 -7.92 1.24 -5.63
N LYS A 41 -8.69 2.31 -5.85
CA LYS A 41 -9.47 2.46 -7.09
C LYS A 41 -8.63 2.35 -8.38
N ASP A 42 -7.40 2.85 -8.36
CA ASP A 42 -6.53 2.88 -9.54
C ASP A 42 -5.06 2.63 -9.21
N SER A 43 -4.77 2.37 -7.95
CA SER A 43 -3.43 2.17 -7.40
C SER A 43 -2.48 3.37 -7.56
N HIS A 44 -3.01 4.58 -7.72
CA HIS A 44 -2.10 5.72 -7.63
C HIS A 44 -1.63 5.86 -6.18
N THR A 45 -0.40 6.27 -6.01
CA THR A 45 0.22 6.39 -4.69
C THR A 45 0.85 7.76 -4.55
N ARG A 46 0.66 8.38 -3.38
CA ARG A 46 1.32 9.62 -3.01
C ARG A 46 2.43 9.27 -2.03
N TYR A 47 3.65 9.69 -2.36
CA TYR A 47 4.83 9.46 -1.52
C TYR A 47 5.24 10.78 -0.89
N PHE A 48 5.51 10.75 0.42
CA PHE A 48 5.86 11.94 1.21
C PHE A 48 7.27 11.80 1.75
N GLY A 49 7.99 12.91 1.76
CA GLY A 49 9.34 13.01 2.32
C GLY A 49 9.43 14.14 3.32
N LYS A 50 10.66 14.47 3.75
CA LYS A 50 10.91 15.56 4.69
C LYS A 50 10.67 16.92 4.03
N ASP A 51 10.42 17.94 4.85
CA ASP A 51 10.25 19.33 4.40
C ASP A 51 9.10 19.49 3.40
N HIS A 52 7.99 18.77 3.63
CA HIS A 52 6.79 18.82 2.78
C HIS A 52 7.00 18.32 1.35
N PHE A 53 8.09 17.61 1.10
CA PHE A 53 8.31 17.00 -0.20
C PHE A 53 7.27 15.93 -0.47
N LYS A 54 6.66 15.95 -1.66
CA LYS A 54 5.69 14.92 -2.06
C LYS A 54 5.72 14.72 -3.57
N ILE A 55 5.48 13.47 -3.98
CA ILE A 55 5.34 13.09 -5.38
C ILE A 55 4.21 12.08 -5.51
N LYS A 56 3.68 11.92 -6.71
CA LYS A 56 2.55 11.06 -6.99
C LYS A 56 2.86 10.14 -8.16
N SER A 57 2.52 8.86 -8.02
CA SER A 57 2.62 7.92 -9.13
C SER A 57 1.41 8.04 -10.06
N LYS A 58 1.52 7.44 -11.25
CA LYS A 58 0.39 7.36 -12.18
C LYS A 58 -0.55 6.23 -11.76
N SER A 59 -1.78 6.26 -12.28
CA SER A 59 -2.72 5.15 -12.13
C SER A 59 -2.15 3.91 -12.82
N MET A 60 -2.33 2.74 -12.20
CA MET A 60 -1.81 1.48 -12.71
C MET A 60 -2.87 0.64 -13.46
N TYR A 61 -4.15 0.96 -13.28
CA TYR A 61 -5.27 0.27 -13.93
C TYR A 61 -6.49 1.18 -13.93
N THR A 62 -7.56 0.75 -14.64
CA THR A 62 -8.82 1.50 -14.64
C THR A 62 -9.50 1.42 -13.28
N ASP A 63 -10.34 2.41 -12.97
CA ASP A 63 -10.95 2.53 -11.65
C ASP A 63 -11.72 1.27 -11.24
N LEU A 64 -11.46 0.81 -10.02
CA LEU A 64 -12.23 -0.24 -9.37
C LEU A 64 -13.31 0.41 -8.52
N SER A 65 -14.48 -0.22 -8.46
CA SER A 65 -15.56 0.22 -7.56
C SER A 65 -15.28 -0.31 -6.16
N ILE A 66 -15.29 0.59 -5.18
CA ILE A 66 -15.07 0.21 -3.79
C ILE A 66 -16.42 -0.08 -3.15
N SER A 67 -16.57 -1.24 -2.52
CA SER A 67 -17.79 -1.62 -1.81
C SER A 67 -18.08 -0.65 -0.67
N GLY A 68 -19.36 -0.30 -0.49
CA GLY A 68 -19.79 0.49 0.67
C GLY A 68 -19.87 -0.35 1.94
N ASP A 69 -19.85 -1.67 1.82
CA ASP A 69 -19.90 -2.58 2.97
C ASP A 69 -18.51 -3.08 3.30
N VAL A 70 -18.07 -2.83 4.54
CA VAL A 70 -16.78 -3.31 5.03
C VAL A 70 -16.93 -4.75 5.50
N LYS A 71 -16.11 -5.64 4.94
CA LYS A 71 -16.10 -7.07 5.30
C LYS A 71 -14.73 -7.39 5.89
N LYS A 72 -14.53 -6.98 7.12
CA LYS A 72 -13.23 -7.06 7.81
C LYS A 72 -12.63 -8.46 7.83
N ASN A 73 -13.41 -9.47 8.22
CA ASN A 73 -12.90 -10.83 8.31
C ASN A 73 -12.47 -11.37 6.95
N ARG A 74 -13.24 -11.08 5.91
CA ARG A 74 -12.88 -11.49 4.55
C ARG A 74 -11.62 -10.78 4.10
N PHE A 75 -11.51 -9.48 4.39
CA PHE A 75 -10.33 -8.72 4.06
C PHE A 75 -9.08 -9.30 4.74
N GLU A 76 -9.17 -9.63 6.02
CA GLU A 76 -8.05 -10.20 6.76
C GLU A 76 -7.60 -11.53 6.14
N ASN A 77 -8.52 -12.37 5.67
CA ASN A 77 -8.18 -13.61 5.00
C ASN A 77 -7.48 -13.35 3.67
N TYR A 78 -7.98 -12.42 2.87
CA TYR A 78 -7.35 -12.03 1.60
C TYR A 78 -5.95 -11.47 1.84
N LEU A 79 -5.78 -10.66 2.89
CA LEU A 79 -4.48 -10.09 3.23
C LEU A 79 -3.48 -11.19 3.60
N LYS A 80 -3.90 -12.18 4.38
CA LYS A 80 -3.05 -13.30 4.76
C LYS A 80 -2.56 -14.09 3.55
N ILE A 81 -3.44 -14.43 2.62
CA ILE A 81 -3.03 -15.18 1.42
C ILE A 81 -2.12 -14.36 0.53
N HIS A 82 -2.34 -13.05 0.44
CA HIS A 82 -1.47 -12.15 -0.30
C HIS A 82 -0.08 -12.09 0.33
N GLN A 83 0.00 -11.98 1.66
CA GLN A 83 1.27 -11.92 2.38
C GLN A 83 2.07 -13.21 2.24
N LYS A 84 1.40 -14.34 2.02
CA LYS A 84 2.04 -15.62 1.75
C LYS A 84 2.49 -15.78 0.30
N GLY A 85 2.22 -14.77 -0.55
CA GLY A 85 2.61 -14.82 -1.95
C GLY A 85 1.66 -15.61 -2.84
N GLU A 86 0.45 -15.91 -2.37
CA GLU A 86 -0.54 -16.72 -3.11
C GLU A 86 -1.37 -15.91 -4.10
N THR A 87 -1.33 -14.59 -4.03
CA THR A 87 -2.04 -13.70 -4.96
C THR A 87 -1.11 -12.61 -5.45
N ASP A 88 -1.37 -12.11 -6.68
CA ASP A 88 -0.62 -10.98 -7.21
C ASP A 88 -1.20 -9.65 -6.69
N TYR A 89 -0.52 -8.54 -7.01
CA TYR A 89 -0.90 -7.22 -6.53
C TYR A 89 -2.29 -6.79 -7.03
N LEU A 90 -2.58 -6.99 -8.31
CA LEU A 90 -3.88 -6.60 -8.89
C LEU A 90 -5.03 -7.38 -8.23
N SER A 91 -4.83 -8.68 -8.01
CA SER A 91 -5.84 -9.50 -7.33
C SER A 91 -6.08 -8.99 -5.92
N PHE A 92 -5.02 -8.61 -5.20
CA PHE A 92 -5.14 -8.04 -3.86
C PHE A 92 -5.94 -6.74 -3.89
N CYS A 93 -5.68 -5.86 -4.86
CA CYS A 93 -6.43 -4.60 -5.00
C CYS A 93 -7.91 -4.87 -5.25
N LYS A 94 -8.25 -5.86 -6.07
CA LYS A 94 -9.64 -6.26 -6.31
C LYS A 94 -10.28 -6.78 -5.02
N HIS A 95 -9.56 -7.56 -4.23
CA HIS A 95 -10.02 -8.04 -2.92
C HIS A 95 -10.26 -6.88 -1.96
N CYS A 96 -9.38 -5.88 -1.96
CA CYS A 96 -9.58 -4.67 -1.16
C CYS A 96 -10.86 -3.94 -1.57
N ALA A 97 -11.06 -3.74 -2.86
CA ALA A 97 -12.26 -3.06 -3.37
C ALA A 97 -13.54 -3.82 -2.98
N GLU A 98 -13.54 -5.14 -3.15
CA GLU A 98 -14.65 -6.00 -2.80
C GLU A 98 -15.02 -5.95 -1.32
N THR A 99 -14.03 -5.81 -0.45
CA THR A 99 -14.22 -5.83 1.00
C THR A 99 -14.32 -4.46 1.64
N GLY A 100 -14.39 -3.41 0.83
CA GLY A 100 -14.65 -2.05 1.31
C GLY A 100 -13.44 -1.24 1.71
N ILE A 101 -12.26 -1.66 1.29
CA ILE A 101 -11.02 -0.92 1.57
C ILE A 101 -10.78 0.08 0.45
N GLU A 102 -10.79 1.37 0.77
CA GLU A 102 -10.56 2.43 -0.20
C GLU A 102 -9.08 2.79 -0.37
N LYS A 103 -8.32 2.76 0.71
CA LYS A 103 -6.91 3.13 0.68
C LYS A 103 -6.15 2.51 1.84
N TRP A 104 -4.82 2.51 1.72
CA TRP A 104 -3.95 2.22 2.86
C TRP A 104 -2.84 3.25 2.95
N ILE A 105 -2.40 3.51 4.18
CA ILE A 105 -1.30 4.43 4.47
C ILE A 105 -0.20 3.65 5.18
N VAL A 106 1.00 3.70 4.61
CA VAL A 106 2.18 3.10 5.23
C VAL A 106 3.01 4.23 5.82
N ASP A 107 3.19 4.20 7.14
CA ASP A 107 4.03 5.15 7.87
C ASP A 107 5.37 4.48 8.11
N LEU A 108 6.42 4.98 7.46
CA LEU A 108 7.75 4.37 7.52
C LEU A 108 8.51 4.76 8.79
N GLU A 109 8.06 5.79 9.49
CA GLU A 109 8.66 6.15 10.77
C GLU A 109 8.14 5.23 11.88
N LYS A 110 6.82 4.99 11.90
CA LYS A 110 6.18 4.09 12.86
C LYS A 110 6.20 2.63 12.43
N MET A 111 6.50 2.37 11.17
CA MET A 111 6.47 1.04 10.55
C MET A 111 5.10 0.38 10.72
N THR A 112 4.06 1.13 10.33
CA THR A 112 2.67 0.66 10.36
C THR A 112 2.03 0.79 8.99
N CYS A 113 1.06 -0.10 8.71
CA CYS A 113 0.20 0.00 7.54
C CYS A 113 -1.24 0.02 8.03
N THR A 114 -1.96 1.09 7.73
CA THR A 114 -3.35 1.27 8.16
C THR A 114 -4.27 1.26 6.96
N TYR A 115 -5.32 0.44 7.01
CA TYR A 115 -6.31 0.29 5.96
C TYR A 115 -7.58 1.05 6.33
N TYR A 116 -8.14 1.80 5.37
CA TYR A 116 -9.30 2.67 5.59
C TYR A 116 -10.45 2.31 4.67
N ASP A 117 -11.69 2.52 5.16
CA ASP A 117 -12.90 2.40 4.34
C ASP A 117 -13.22 3.73 3.64
N LYS A 118 -14.35 3.80 2.92
CA LYS A 118 -14.78 4.99 2.18
C LYS A 118 -15.07 6.20 3.08
N ASN A 119 -15.37 5.97 4.35
CA ASN A 119 -15.67 7.01 5.32
C ASN A 119 -14.47 7.37 6.17
N GLU A 120 -13.27 6.92 5.76
CA GLU A 120 -12.01 7.15 6.44
C GLU A 120 -11.93 6.56 7.85
N ASN A 121 -12.71 5.49 8.10
CA ASN A 121 -12.59 4.73 9.34
C ASN A 121 -11.46 3.71 9.19
N GLU A 122 -10.66 3.54 10.24
CA GLU A 122 -9.63 2.52 10.26
C GLU A 122 -10.25 1.14 10.34
N VAL A 123 -9.95 0.29 9.37
CA VAL A 123 -10.43 -1.09 9.34
C VAL A 123 -9.44 -2.02 10.00
N LEU A 124 -8.16 -1.81 9.75
CA LEU A 124 -7.09 -2.64 10.28
C LEU A 124 -5.79 -1.85 10.33
N VAL A 125 -5.01 -2.06 11.39
CA VAL A 125 -3.66 -1.53 11.51
C VAL A 125 -2.71 -2.70 11.69
N GLU A 126 -1.66 -2.75 10.86
CA GLU A 126 -0.63 -3.78 10.96
C GLU A 126 0.73 -3.16 11.19
N ILE A 127 1.59 -3.90 11.87
CA ILE A 127 3.00 -3.52 11.99
C ILE A 127 3.73 -4.09 10.78
N VAL A 128 4.51 -3.25 10.10
CA VAL A 128 5.35 -3.70 8.99
C VAL A 128 6.61 -4.30 9.58
N PRO A 129 6.89 -5.59 9.35
CA PRO A 129 8.08 -6.21 9.92
C PRO A 129 9.36 -5.68 9.29
N SER A 130 10.45 -5.73 10.05
CA SER A 130 11.77 -5.41 9.53
C SER A 130 12.22 -6.51 8.57
N ALA A 131 13.00 -6.13 7.58
CA ALA A 131 13.57 -7.11 6.65
C ALA A 131 14.74 -7.87 7.28
#